data_005c35f1f2ebac2c23c9470e8f2d7ac0
#
_entry.id   005c35f1f2ebac2c23c9470e8f2d7ac0
#
_cell.length_a   1.000
_cell.length_b   1.000
_cell.length_c   1.000
_cell.angle_alpha   90.00
_cell.angle_beta   90.00
_cell.angle_gamma   90.00
#
_symmetry.space_group_name_H-M   'P 1'
#
loop_
_entity.id
_entity.type
_entity.pdbx_description
1 polymer ?
#
loop_
_entity_poly.entity_id
_entity_poly.type
_entity_poly.pdbx_seq_one_letter_code
_entity_poly.pdbx_strand_id
1 'polypeptide(L)'
;VLLECDPETGALLQEWQMKRLSWECCAGSVGNGTDTNRGIDGSGMADKSDSRFDYYSCALTLGAKTFSYVFQVTWGENVCLYNRIGLTEDAAAHPFRLIPGFHVPEWSKGALMYQIYVDRFCNGDPTNDTETNEYIYLKKPVTRVTDWKEPISTLDVGRFYGGDLQGVLDKLDYLKSLKIEAIYLNPVFVSPSNHKYD
;
A
#
# COMPACT_ATOMS: atom_id res chain seq x y z
N VAL A 1 -15.84 -18.03 13.33
CA VAL A 1 -15.45 -17.52 14.65
C VAL A 1 -14.25 -16.59 14.47
N LEU A 2 -14.18 -15.49 15.21
CA LEU A 2 -13.00 -14.65 15.34
C LEU A 2 -12.30 -15.04 16.65
N LEU A 3 -11.00 -15.32 16.57
CA LEU A 3 -10.19 -15.71 17.71
C LEU A 3 -9.16 -14.61 17.99
N GLU A 4 -9.19 -14.03 19.19
CA GLU A 4 -8.12 -13.15 19.65
C GLU A 4 -6.89 -14.00 19.99
N CYS A 5 -5.73 -13.52 19.58
CA CYS A 5 -4.48 -14.18 19.89
C CYS A 5 -3.46 -13.21 20.48
N ASP A 6 -2.64 -13.71 21.36
CA ASP A 6 -1.48 -12.99 21.86
C ASP A 6 -0.49 -12.77 20.71
N PRO A 7 -0.04 -11.52 20.44
CA PRO A 7 0.78 -11.21 19.29
C PRO A 7 2.21 -11.77 19.34
N GLU A 8 2.69 -12.20 20.52
CA GLU A 8 4.05 -12.72 20.72
C GLU A 8 4.06 -14.24 20.78
N THR A 9 3.10 -14.82 21.49
CA THR A 9 3.06 -16.27 21.75
C THR A 9 2.09 -17.01 20.85
N GLY A 10 1.12 -16.32 20.24
CA GLY A 10 0.03 -16.92 19.48
C GLY A 10 -1.03 -17.62 20.33
N ALA A 11 -0.91 -17.55 21.64
CA ALA A 11 -1.91 -18.14 22.53
C ALA A 11 -3.29 -17.53 22.26
N LEU A 12 -4.31 -18.39 22.14
CA LEU A 12 -5.69 -17.96 22.00
C LEU A 12 -6.18 -17.41 23.33
N LEU A 13 -6.69 -16.17 23.30
CA LEU A 13 -7.13 -15.44 24.51
C LEU A 13 -8.64 -15.45 24.65
N GLN A 14 -9.36 -15.19 23.57
CA GLN A 14 -10.82 -15.07 23.56
C GLN A 14 -11.38 -15.40 22.19
N GLU A 15 -12.64 -15.82 22.12
CA GLU A 15 -13.36 -16.06 20.87
C GLU A 15 -14.64 -15.23 20.79
N TRP A 16 -15.02 -14.86 19.57
CA TRP A 16 -16.28 -14.20 19.25
C TRP A 16 -16.99 -14.93 18.14
N GLN A 17 -18.23 -15.31 18.39
CA GLN A 17 -19.08 -15.91 17.39
C GLN A 17 -19.47 -14.85 16.35
N MET A 18 -19.27 -15.15 15.08
CA MET A 18 -19.67 -14.28 13.99
C MET A 18 -21.06 -14.67 13.49
N LYS A 19 -21.89 -13.67 13.22
CA LYS A 19 -23.23 -13.87 12.64
C LYS A 19 -23.14 -13.74 11.13
N ARG A 20 -23.72 -14.71 10.42
CA ARG A 20 -23.94 -14.58 8.98
C ARG A 20 -24.94 -13.47 8.73
N LEU A 21 -24.60 -12.52 7.86
CA LEU A 21 -25.50 -11.45 7.47
C LEU A 21 -26.48 -11.99 6.44
N SER A 22 -27.80 -11.84 6.69
CA SER A 22 -28.78 -12.10 5.67
C SER A 22 -28.72 -10.99 4.62
N TRP A 23 -28.94 -11.34 3.40
CA TRP A 23 -29.03 -10.43 2.25
C TRP A 23 -30.04 -9.26 2.50
N GLU A 24 -31.13 -9.50 3.20
CA GLU A 24 -32.18 -8.51 3.50
C GLU A 24 -31.69 -7.38 4.44
N CYS A 25 -30.77 -7.67 5.37
CA CYS A 25 -30.20 -6.65 6.25
C CYS A 25 -29.29 -5.66 5.51
N CYS A 26 -28.93 -5.95 4.28
CA CYS A 26 -27.98 -5.18 3.51
C CYS A 26 -28.64 -4.20 2.53
N ALA A 27 -29.93 -4.38 2.23
CA ALA A 27 -30.69 -3.58 1.27
C ALA A 27 -31.32 -2.29 1.84
N GLY A 28 -31.30 -2.10 3.13
CA GLY A 28 -31.97 -0.97 3.79
C GLY A 28 -31.04 0.02 4.46
N SER A 29 -30.60 1.03 3.76
CA SER A 29 -30.48 2.45 4.14
C SER A 29 -29.49 3.21 3.26
N VAL A 30 -29.94 3.57 2.06
CA VAL A 30 -29.40 4.77 1.40
C VAL A 30 -30.11 5.95 2.06
N GLY A 31 -29.60 6.37 3.21
CA GLY A 31 -29.99 7.61 3.86
C GLY A 31 -29.11 8.74 3.36
N ASN A 32 -29.66 9.70 2.64
CA ASN A 32 -29.07 11.02 2.41
C ASN A 32 -28.87 11.71 3.76
N GLY A 33 -27.66 11.72 4.29
CA GLY A 33 -27.34 12.42 5.54
C GLY A 33 -25.86 12.73 5.59
N THR A 34 -25.56 14.01 5.55
CA THR A 34 -24.26 14.62 5.88
C THR A 34 -23.99 14.43 7.38
N ASP A 35 -23.45 13.28 7.78
CA ASP A 35 -23.10 13.04 9.17
C ASP A 35 -21.60 12.70 9.26
N THR A 36 -20.82 13.66 9.77
CA THR A 36 -19.36 13.63 9.87
C THR A 36 -18.84 12.85 11.08
N ASN A 37 -19.73 12.14 11.81
CA ASN A 37 -19.39 11.36 12.99
C ASN A 37 -19.81 9.90 12.88
N ARG A 38 -19.45 9.24 11.78
CA ARG A 38 -19.59 7.78 11.70
C ARG A 38 -18.41 7.12 12.41
N GLY A 39 -18.66 6.70 13.64
CA GLY A 39 -17.90 5.61 14.22
C GLY A 39 -17.86 4.45 13.23
N ILE A 40 -16.81 3.64 13.28
CA ILE A 40 -16.62 2.45 12.43
C ILE A 40 -17.70 1.44 12.85
N ASP A 41 -18.89 1.57 12.30
CA ASP A 41 -20.03 0.65 12.52
C ASP A 41 -20.04 -0.53 11.53
N GLY A 42 -18.93 -0.75 10.82
CA GLY A 42 -18.83 -1.84 9.84
C GLY A 42 -19.71 -1.68 8.60
N SER A 43 -20.34 -0.52 8.38
CA SER A 43 -21.23 -0.27 7.23
C SER A 43 -20.48 0.23 5.98
N GLY A 44 -19.17 0.47 6.06
CA GLY A 44 -18.29 0.73 4.91
C GLY A 44 -17.94 -0.52 4.11
N MET A 45 -18.82 -1.52 4.10
CA MET A 45 -18.60 -2.78 3.42
C MET A 45 -18.88 -2.65 1.92
N ALA A 46 -18.07 -3.37 1.14
CA ALA A 46 -18.21 -3.56 -0.29
C ALA A 46 -19.67 -3.83 -0.71
N ASP A 47 -20.01 -3.53 -1.95
CA ASP A 47 -21.31 -3.78 -2.53
C ASP A 47 -21.83 -5.17 -2.15
N LYS A 48 -22.80 -5.18 -1.23
CA LYS A 48 -23.38 -6.38 -0.63
C LYS A 48 -24.39 -7.08 -1.56
N SER A 49 -24.52 -6.61 -2.80
CA SER A 49 -25.40 -7.21 -3.81
C SER A 49 -24.83 -8.48 -4.44
N ASP A 50 -23.57 -8.83 -4.14
CA ASP A 50 -22.92 -9.99 -4.75
C ASP A 50 -23.28 -11.29 -4.01
N SER A 51 -24.25 -12.03 -4.55
CA SER A 51 -24.72 -13.31 -4.04
C SER A 51 -23.68 -14.44 -4.06
N ARG A 52 -22.49 -14.18 -4.62
CA ARG A 52 -21.38 -15.16 -4.65
C ARG A 52 -20.63 -15.24 -3.33
N PHE A 53 -20.89 -14.33 -2.39
CA PHE A 53 -20.17 -14.25 -1.12
C PHE A 53 -21.13 -14.33 0.07
N ASP A 54 -20.71 -15.07 1.08
CA ASP A 54 -21.32 -15.05 2.40
C ASP A 54 -20.58 -14.05 3.28
N TYR A 55 -21.31 -13.14 3.90
CA TYR A 55 -20.77 -12.13 4.79
C TYR A 55 -21.04 -12.48 6.25
N TYR A 56 -20.03 -12.30 7.10
CA TYR A 56 -20.12 -12.56 8.53
C TYR A 56 -19.65 -11.32 9.29
N SER A 57 -20.29 -11.04 10.42
CA SER A 57 -19.92 -9.94 11.31
C SER A 57 -19.96 -10.30 12.78
N CYS A 58 -19.12 -9.67 13.56
CA CYS A 58 -19.22 -9.59 15.02
C CYS A 58 -18.87 -8.18 15.46
N ALA A 59 -19.46 -7.75 16.59
CA ALA A 59 -19.13 -6.47 17.21
C ALA A 59 -18.09 -6.70 18.30
N LEU A 60 -17.05 -5.87 18.29
CA LEU A 60 -15.97 -5.91 19.28
C LEU A 60 -15.91 -4.59 20.03
N THR A 61 -15.77 -4.63 21.33
CA THR A 61 -15.40 -3.46 22.13
C THR A 61 -13.93 -3.60 22.49
N LEU A 62 -13.09 -2.77 21.83
CA LEU A 62 -11.64 -2.81 21.99
C LEU A 62 -11.17 -1.77 23.02
N GLY A 63 -10.18 -2.15 23.83
CA GLY A 63 -9.43 -1.22 24.67
C GLY A 63 -8.40 -0.42 23.84
N ALA A 64 -7.46 0.23 24.52
CA ALA A 64 -6.40 1.02 23.88
C ALA A 64 -5.24 0.18 23.30
N LYS A 65 -5.18 -1.11 23.63
CA LYS A 65 -4.10 -1.98 23.17
C LYS A 65 -4.37 -2.52 21.77
N THR A 66 -3.32 -2.80 21.03
CA THR A 66 -3.41 -3.51 19.76
C THR A 66 -4.13 -4.85 19.97
N PHE A 67 -5.09 -5.11 19.10
CA PHE A 67 -5.88 -6.33 19.08
C PHE A 67 -5.41 -7.22 17.92
N SER A 68 -4.90 -8.39 18.23
CA SER A 68 -4.44 -9.36 17.23
C SER A 68 -5.43 -10.52 17.15
N TYR A 69 -5.77 -10.95 15.92
CA TYR A 69 -6.77 -11.98 15.72
C TYR A 69 -6.56 -12.79 14.45
N VAL A 70 -7.16 -13.98 14.43
CA VAL A 70 -7.32 -14.84 13.26
C VAL A 70 -8.78 -15.25 13.13
N PHE A 71 -9.19 -15.70 11.95
CA PHE A 71 -10.51 -16.32 11.79
C PHE A 71 -10.38 -17.84 11.87
N GLN A 72 -11.28 -18.47 12.61
CA GLN A 72 -11.51 -19.90 12.51
C GLN A 72 -12.66 -20.12 11.53
N VAL A 73 -12.40 -20.88 10.48
CA VAL A 73 -13.36 -21.25 9.45
C VAL A 73 -13.70 -22.74 9.61
N THR A 74 -14.97 -23.05 9.68
CA THR A 74 -15.46 -24.42 9.83
C THR A 74 -16.41 -24.77 8.71
N TRP A 75 -16.18 -25.90 8.04
CA TRP A 75 -17.10 -26.45 7.04
C TRP A 75 -17.17 -27.98 7.17
N GLY A 76 -18.37 -28.50 7.45
CA GLY A 76 -18.52 -29.92 7.83
C GLY A 76 -17.71 -30.24 9.07
N GLU A 77 -16.84 -31.25 8.99
CA GLU A 77 -15.95 -31.67 10.07
C GLU A 77 -14.57 -30.95 10.01
N ASN A 78 -14.32 -30.17 8.97
CA ASN A 78 -13.03 -29.52 8.82
C ASN A 78 -13.00 -28.19 9.58
N VAL A 79 -11.88 -27.92 10.23
CA VAL A 79 -11.59 -26.67 10.92
C VAL A 79 -10.23 -26.18 10.46
N CYS A 80 -10.12 -24.94 10.04
CA CYS A 80 -8.84 -24.30 9.75
C CYS A 80 -8.83 -22.86 10.27
N LEU A 81 -7.64 -22.29 10.38
CA LEU A 81 -7.45 -20.89 10.68
C LEU A 81 -7.20 -20.12 9.39
N TYR A 82 -7.63 -18.86 9.37
CA TYR A 82 -7.36 -17.91 8.30
C TYR A 82 -6.75 -16.65 8.89
N ASN A 83 -5.58 -16.31 8.40
CA ASN A 83 -4.81 -15.16 8.84
C ASN A 83 -4.48 -14.23 7.64
N ARG A 84 -3.61 -13.25 7.84
CA ARG A 84 -3.23 -12.25 6.83
C ARG A 84 -2.60 -12.83 5.55
N ILE A 85 -2.05 -14.03 5.59
CA ILE A 85 -1.42 -14.68 4.43
C ILE A 85 -2.25 -15.85 3.87
N GLY A 86 -3.38 -16.21 4.47
CA GLY A 86 -4.27 -17.24 3.99
C GLY A 86 -4.64 -18.29 5.03
N LEU A 87 -4.97 -19.50 4.57
CA LEU A 87 -5.28 -20.63 5.44
C LEU A 87 -4.01 -21.14 6.12
N THR A 88 -4.11 -21.45 7.41
CA THR A 88 -3.00 -21.90 8.25
C THR A 88 -3.49 -22.81 9.38
N GLU A 89 -2.60 -23.59 9.94
CA GLU A 89 -2.81 -24.33 11.18
C GLU A 89 -2.20 -23.59 12.40
N ASP A 90 -1.39 -22.56 12.14
CA ASP A 90 -0.69 -21.78 13.15
C ASP A 90 -1.38 -20.43 13.43
N ALA A 91 -1.98 -20.31 14.63
CA ALA A 91 -2.62 -19.08 15.07
C ALA A 91 -1.63 -17.92 15.35
N ALA A 92 -0.38 -18.25 15.70
CA ALA A 92 0.67 -17.25 16.00
C ALA A 92 1.23 -16.61 14.73
N ALA A 93 1.20 -17.32 13.60
CA ALA A 93 1.76 -16.82 12.35
C ALA A 93 0.88 -15.75 11.74
N HIS A 94 1.43 -14.56 11.53
CA HIS A 94 0.85 -13.47 10.74
C HIS A 94 -0.61 -13.10 11.08
N PRO A 95 -0.99 -12.86 12.35
CA PRO A 95 -2.36 -12.49 12.70
C PRO A 95 -2.76 -11.16 12.03
N PHE A 96 -4.06 -10.97 11.85
CA PHE A 96 -4.60 -9.64 11.60
C PHE A 96 -4.42 -8.77 12.85
N ARG A 97 -4.28 -7.46 12.67
CA ARG A 97 -4.11 -6.51 13.78
C ARG A 97 -5.03 -5.31 13.61
N LEU A 98 -5.72 -4.94 14.68
CA LEU A 98 -6.41 -3.69 14.82
C LEU A 98 -5.65 -2.82 15.82
N ILE A 99 -5.43 -1.57 15.47
CA ILE A 99 -4.75 -0.60 16.32
C ILE A 99 -5.78 0.46 16.70
N PRO A 100 -6.37 0.38 17.91
CA PRO A 100 -7.37 1.34 18.33
C PRO A 100 -6.78 2.77 18.34
N GLY A 101 -7.57 3.75 17.89
CA GLY A 101 -7.10 5.14 17.79
C GLY A 101 -6.15 5.44 16.62
N PHE A 102 -5.84 4.47 15.78
CA PHE A 102 -5.10 4.74 14.54
C PHE A 102 -5.97 5.51 13.55
N HIS A 103 -5.51 6.68 13.16
CA HIS A 103 -6.18 7.54 12.20
C HIS A 103 -5.25 7.80 11.01
N VAL A 104 -5.73 7.52 9.82
CA VAL A 104 -5.05 7.95 8.59
C VAL A 104 -5.32 9.44 8.39
N PRO A 105 -4.28 10.26 8.11
CA PRO A 105 -4.49 11.68 7.81
C PRO A 105 -5.50 11.90 6.68
N GLU A 106 -6.41 12.87 6.84
CA GLU A 106 -7.49 13.10 5.87
C GLU A 106 -6.96 13.40 4.46
N TRP A 107 -5.84 14.12 4.35
CA TRP A 107 -5.23 14.44 3.06
C TRP A 107 -4.79 13.21 2.26
N SER A 108 -4.46 12.10 2.92
CA SER A 108 -4.00 10.88 2.25
C SER A 108 -5.14 9.98 1.76
N LYS A 109 -6.39 10.26 2.19
CA LYS A 109 -7.57 9.49 1.78
C LYS A 109 -7.98 9.87 0.37
N GLY A 110 -7.71 8.97 -0.57
CA GLY A 110 -7.99 9.21 -1.99
C GLY A 110 -6.97 10.10 -2.70
N ALA A 111 -5.85 10.44 -2.05
CA ALA A 111 -4.79 11.24 -2.66
C ALA A 111 -4.20 10.56 -3.89
N LEU A 112 -4.05 11.33 -4.96
CA LEU A 112 -3.37 10.88 -6.16
C LEU A 112 -1.86 11.05 -5.98
N MET A 113 -1.14 9.93 -5.92
CA MET A 113 0.31 9.90 -5.75
C MET A 113 1.02 9.65 -7.08
N TYR A 114 2.14 10.33 -7.30
CA TYR A 114 2.98 10.13 -8.47
C TYR A 114 4.39 9.71 -8.04
N GLN A 115 4.83 8.54 -8.48
CA GLN A 115 6.19 8.07 -8.25
C GLN A 115 7.11 8.58 -9.36
N ILE A 116 8.23 9.21 -8.99
CA ILE A 116 9.22 9.76 -9.91
C ILE A 116 10.52 8.96 -9.84
N TYR A 117 10.93 8.40 -10.97
CA TYR A 117 12.27 7.95 -11.23
C TYR A 117 13.09 9.14 -11.73
N VAL A 118 13.83 9.80 -10.83
CA VAL A 118 14.37 11.15 -11.06
C VAL A 118 15.26 11.22 -12.30
N ASP A 119 16.21 10.28 -12.46
CA ASP A 119 17.09 10.22 -13.64
C ASP A 119 16.34 10.25 -14.97
N ARG A 120 15.10 9.74 -15.00
CA ARG A 120 14.30 9.59 -16.22
C ARG A 120 13.07 10.48 -16.28
N PHE A 121 13.04 11.56 -15.50
CA PHE A 121 11.88 12.43 -15.44
C PHE A 121 12.07 13.75 -16.20
N CYS A 122 13.05 14.55 -15.79
CA CYS A 122 13.39 15.81 -16.45
C CYS A 122 14.81 16.24 -16.04
N ASN A 123 15.62 16.63 -16.99
CA ASN A 123 16.92 17.26 -16.77
C ASN A 123 16.71 18.76 -16.60
N GLY A 124 16.95 19.30 -15.41
CA GLY A 124 16.84 20.72 -15.09
C GLY A 124 18.19 21.45 -15.04
N ASP A 125 19.25 20.71 -14.72
CA ASP A 125 20.62 21.24 -14.65
C ASP A 125 21.61 20.31 -15.36
N PRO A 126 21.89 20.52 -16.64
CA PRO A 126 22.82 19.70 -17.41
C PRO A 126 24.26 19.71 -16.90
N THR A 127 24.60 20.60 -15.97
CA THR A 127 25.98 20.67 -15.42
C THR A 127 26.30 19.57 -14.43
N ASN A 128 25.28 18.88 -13.91
CA ASN A 128 25.42 17.76 -12.99
C ASN A 128 25.29 16.39 -13.67
N ASP A 129 25.13 16.33 -14.99
CA ASP A 129 24.96 15.09 -15.75
C ASP A 129 26.20 14.19 -15.66
N THR A 130 25.98 12.90 -15.52
CA THR A 130 27.03 11.88 -15.66
C THR A 130 27.53 11.83 -17.10
N GLU A 131 28.84 11.94 -17.31
CA GLU A 131 29.45 11.88 -18.63
C GLU A 131 29.73 10.43 -19.07
N THR A 132 29.71 10.20 -20.36
CA THR A 132 30.06 8.89 -20.95
C THR A 132 31.50 8.52 -20.59
N ASN A 133 31.71 7.31 -20.05
CA ASN A 133 32.99 6.78 -19.57
C ASN A 133 33.56 7.51 -18.33
N GLU A 134 32.75 8.28 -17.59
CA GLU A 134 33.20 8.97 -16.38
C GLU A 134 33.70 7.99 -15.31
N TYR A 135 33.02 6.85 -15.15
CA TYR A 135 33.44 5.76 -14.26
C TYR A 135 32.95 4.39 -14.77
N ILE A 136 33.36 3.34 -14.05
CA ILE A 136 32.95 1.95 -14.37
C ILE A 136 31.99 1.48 -13.29
N TYR A 137 30.82 1.02 -13.71
CA TYR A 137 29.81 0.36 -12.87
C TYR A 137 29.47 -1.02 -13.40
N LEU A 138 29.46 -2.04 -12.52
CA LEU A 138 29.25 -3.46 -12.89
C LEU A 138 30.14 -3.92 -14.06
N LYS A 139 31.44 -3.52 -14.02
CA LYS A 139 32.45 -3.86 -15.05
C LYS A 139 32.16 -3.26 -16.43
N LYS A 140 31.31 -2.29 -16.54
CA LYS A 140 31.01 -1.55 -17.78
C LYS A 140 31.14 -0.05 -17.57
N PRO A 141 31.61 0.71 -18.54
CA PRO A 141 31.59 2.15 -18.45
C PRO A 141 30.16 2.67 -18.44
N VAL A 142 29.91 3.72 -17.64
CA VAL A 142 28.65 4.43 -17.66
C VAL A 142 28.47 5.20 -18.96
N THR A 143 27.23 5.48 -19.33
CA THR A 143 26.90 6.14 -20.59
C THR A 143 25.84 7.22 -20.35
N ARG A 144 26.09 8.43 -20.86
CA ARG A 144 25.07 9.48 -20.94
C ARG A 144 24.13 9.22 -22.13
N VAL A 145 22.84 9.29 -21.90
CA VAL A 145 21.82 9.20 -22.93
C VAL A 145 21.49 10.62 -23.41
N THR A 146 21.69 10.89 -24.68
CA THR A 146 21.43 12.19 -25.29
C THR A 146 20.07 12.23 -26.01
N ASP A 147 19.61 11.10 -26.53
CA ASP A 147 18.27 10.97 -27.11
C ASP A 147 17.33 10.26 -26.16
N TRP A 148 16.47 11.00 -25.48
CA TRP A 148 15.46 10.49 -24.55
C TRP A 148 14.38 9.61 -25.21
N LYS A 149 14.34 9.54 -26.53
CA LYS A 149 13.42 8.67 -27.30
C LYS A 149 14.00 7.29 -27.61
N GLU A 150 15.26 7.05 -27.29
CA GLU A 150 15.86 5.74 -27.48
C GLU A 150 15.08 4.66 -26.69
N PRO A 151 14.93 3.45 -27.26
CA PRO A 151 14.32 2.34 -26.54
C PRO A 151 15.07 2.01 -25.26
N ILE A 152 14.30 1.80 -24.18
CA ILE A 152 14.85 1.42 -22.87
C ILE A 152 15.23 -0.05 -22.87
N SER A 153 16.46 -0.37 -22.47
CA SER A 153 16.92 -1.75 -22.23
C SER A 153 16.66 -2.18 -20.79
N THR A 154 16.31 -3.44 -20.56
CA THR A 154 16.06 -4.00 -19.23
C THR A 154 17.32 -4.09 -18.35
N LEU A 155 18.53 -3.96 -18.91
CA LEU A 155 19.81 -4.03 -18.21
C LEU A 155 20.52 -2.65 -18.17
N ASP A 156 19.77 -1.58 -18.12
CA ASP A 156 20.21 -0.22 -18.40
C ASP A 156 20.60 0.59 -17.14
N VAL A 157 21.19 -0.08 -16.14
CA VAL A 157 21.48 0.54 -14.83
C VAL A 157 22.66 1.54 -14.84
N GLY A 158 23.49 1.50 -15.87
CA GLY A 158 24.64 2.40 -16.08
C GLY A 158 24.41 3.44 -17.16
N ARG A 159 23.18 3.59 -17.69
CA ARG A 159 22.83 4.62 -18.68
C ARG A 159 22.05 5.73 -17.99
N PHE A 160 22.61 6.93 -17.98
CA PHE A 160 22.06 8.10 -17.30
C PHE A 160 21.37 9.02 -18.28
N TYR A 161 20.14 9.40 -17.96
CA TYR A 161 19.34 10.35 -18.75
C TYR A 161 19.50 11.79 -18.26
N GLY A 162 20.12 11.97 -17.09
CA GLY A 162 20.43 13.28 -16.53
C GLY A 162 19.25 13.96 -15.84
N GLY A 163 18.14 13.25 -15.60
CA GLY A 163 17.07 13.81 -14.78
C GLY A 163 17.52 14.07 -13.35
N ASP A 164 17.11 15.20 -12.79
CA ASP A 164 17.56 15.71 -11.51
C ASP A 164 16.43 16.36 -10.68
N LEU A 165 16.75 16.80 -9.45
CA LEU A 165 15.76 17.46 -8.59
C LEU A 165 15.35 18.83 -9.12
N GLN A 166 16.23 19.53 -9.86
CA GLN A 166 15.86 20.79 -10.52
C GLN A 166 14.80 20.55 -11.59
N GLY A 167 14.94 19.47 -12.38
CA GLY A 167 13.95 19.05 -13.36
C GLY A 167 12.60 18.67 -12.72
N VAL A 168 12.62 18.07 -11.52
CA VAL A 168 11.37 17.85 -10.76
C VAL A 168 10.73 19.18 -10.37
N LEU A 169 11.51 20.14 -9.86
CA LEU A 169 11.02 21.49 -9.52
C LEU A 169 10.41 22.19 -10.74
N ASP A 170 11.07 22.14 -11.88
CA ASP A 170 10.62 22.77 -13.14
C ASP A 170 9.29 22.15 -13.65
N LYS A 171 8.99 20.91 -13.22
CA LYS A 171 7.77 20.19 -13.61
C LYS A 171 6.66 20.21 -12.56
N LEU A 172 6.79 20.95 -11.46
CA LEU A 172 5.75 20.99 -10.42
C LEU A 172 4.40 21.48 -10.94
N ASP A 173 4.37 22.48 -11.82
CA ASP A 173 3.11 22.99 -12.37
C ASP A 173 2.44 21.95 -13.30
N TYR A 174 3.24 21.16 -14.02
CA TYR A 174 2.73 20.03 -14.78
C TYR A 174 2.09 18.98 -13.83
N LEU A 175 2.76 18.60 -12.75
CA LEU A 175 2.24 17.65 -11.76
C LEU A 175 0.96 18.19 -11.10
N LYS A 176 0.91 19.47 -10.75
CA LYS A 176 -0.32 20.11 -10.25
C LYS A 176 -1.46 20.06 -11.28
N SER A 177 -1.17 20.26 -12.56
CA SER A 177 -2.20 20.18 -13.60
C SER A 177 -2.83 18.78 -13.69
N LEU A 178 -2.09 17.73 -13.34
CA LEU A 178 -2.54 16.34 -13.21
C LEU A 178 -3.27 16.05 -11.88
N LYS A 179 -3.42 17.05 -11.02
CA LYS A 179 -4.02 16.89 -9.67
C LYS A 179 -3.24 15.96 -8.75
N ILE A 180 -1.93 15.89 -8.93
CA ILE A 180 -1.06 15.12 -8.03
C ILE A 180 -0.99 15.83 -6.68
N GLU A 181 -1.25 15.10 -5.60
CA GLU A 181 -1.27 15.62 -4.23
C GLU A 181 -0.06 15.16 -3.42
N ALA A 182 0.58 14.06 -3.84
CA ALA A 182 1.79 13.56 -3.21
C ALA A 182 2.78 13.04 -4.24
N ILE A 183 4.06 13.34 -4.03
CA ILE A 183 5.15 12.85 -4.87
C ILE A 183 5.98 11.86 -4.05
N TYR A 184 6.24 10.69 -4.62
CA TYR A 184 7.19 9.72 -4.10
C TYR A 184 8.43 9.73 -5.01
N LEU A 185 9.57 10.17 -4.48
CA LEU A 185 10.83 10.12 -5.22
C LEU A 185 11.51 8.77 -5.02
N ASN A 186 11.93 8.11 -6.10
CA ASN A 186 12.94 7.06 -6.01
C ASN A 186 14.22 7.64 -5.39
N PRO A 187 15.15 6.81 -4.89
CA PRO A 187 16.34 7.31 -4.21
C PRO A 187 17.06 8.41 -4.99
N VAL A 188 17.54 9.44 -4.27
CA VAL A 188 18.17 10.65 -4.85
C VAL A 188 19.58 10.89 -4.36
N PHE A 189 20.09 10.04 -3.46
CA PHE A 189 21.44 10.17 -2.92
C PHE A 189 22.51 9.72 -3.94
N VAL A 190 23.75 10.04 -3.65
CA VAL A 190 24.89 9.64 -4.49
C VAL A 190 24.96 8.12 -4.57
N SER A 191 25.03 7.59 -5.78
CA SER A 191 25.05 6.17 -6.08
C SER A 191 25.65 5.94 -7.47
N PRO A 192 26.34 4.82 -7.72
CA PRO A 192 26.93 4.52 -9.02
C PRO A 192 25.90 4.10 -10.07
N SER A 193 24.66 3.82 -9.69
CA SER A 193 23.60 3.44 -10.63
C SER A 193 22.63 4.61 -10.91
N ASN A 194 21.95 4.54 -12.05
CA ASN A 194 20.92 5.52 -12.41
C ASN A 194 19.70 5.45 -11.50
N HIS A 195 19.39 4.28 -10.92
CA HIS A 195 18.25 4.07 -10.01
C HIS A 195 18.54 4.44 -8.55
N LYS A 196 19.79 4.57 -8.18
CA LYS A 196 20.27 5.03 -6.87
C LYS A 196 19.81 4.20 -5.65
N TYR A 197 19.58 2.89 -5.85
CA TYR A 197 19.25 1.95 -4.76
C TYR A 197 20.46 1.24 -4.15
N ASP A 198 21.68 1.49 -4.65
CA ASP A 198 22.93 0.89 -4.16
C ASP A 198 23.44 1.56 -2.88
#